data_45d32af78e2bc4e1758a50c784c5f03d
#
_entry.id   45d32af78e2bc4e1758a50c784c5f03d
#
_cell.length_a   1.000
_cell.length_b   1.000
_cell.length_c   1.000
_cell.angle_alpha   90.00
_cell.angle_beta   90.00
_cell.angle_gamma   90.00
#
_symmetry.space_group_name_H-M   'P 1'
#
loop_
_entity.id
_entity.type
_entity.pdbx_description
1 polymer ?
#
loop_
_entity_poly.entity_id
_entity_poly.type
_entity_poly.pdbx_seq_one_letter_code
_entity_poly.pdbx_strand_id
1 'polypeptide(L)'
;MSSKLDLDVAHRVCEVAAGGSLLAGSSVVEVRARGVRAVLAARLNTAEIARRERDGVAPLLDGAVLDGLMQLPAGVPVSASSLSPRERLLLRHCPADALERSDDQLVRRLVRPLEVDLAVVRSPRPVRGALVRAGRFGAYARSTVWLDGPVRGSELLVMEAAVYGLGVVRARVGETPELLAAPRSASRFGHTAAGWLFAEQVYAELMSSRALLPTS
;
A
#
# COMPACT_ATOMS: atom_id res chain seq x y z
N MET A 1 22.44 9.83 10.29
CA MET A 1 21.36 10.71 10.84
C MET A 1 20.19 10.64 9.88
N SER A 2 19.06 10.02 10.28
CA SER A 2 17.84 9.97 9.45
C SER A 2 17.13 11.31 9.63
N SER A 3 17.16 12.18 8.62
CA SER A 3 16.37 13.42 8.63
C SER A 3 14.90 13.05 8.77
N LYS A 4 14.24 13.61 9.80
CA LYS A 4 12.78 13.47 9.99
C LYS A 4 12.09 13.87 8.69
N LEU A 5 11.16 13.07 8.22
CA LEU A 5 10.39 13.38 7.01
C LEU A 5 9.60 14.66 7.25
N ASP A 6 9.75 15.62 6.34
CA ASP A 6 8.87 16.78 6.28
C ASP A 6 7.58 16.34 5.57
N LEU A 7 6.50 16.20 6.33
CA LEU A 7 5.21 15.72 5.81
C LEU A 7 4.60 16.64 4.76
N ASP A 8 4.84 17.96 4.85
CA ASP A 8 4.33 18.90 3.86
C ASP A 8 5.06 18.74 2.52
N VAL A 9 6.38 18.52 2.56
CA VAL A 9 7.15 18.20 1.35
C VAL A 9 6.72 16.86 0.77
N ALA A 10 6.55 15.85 1.63
CA ALA A 10 6.10 14.54 1.20
C ALA A 10 4.71 14.58 0.54
N HIS A 11 3.78 15.36 1.08
CA HIS A 11 2.45 15.56 0.51
C HIS A 11 2.54 16.18 -0.90
N ARG A 12 3.26 17.28 -1.04
CA ARG A 12 3.48 17.95 -2.35
C ARG A 12 4.16 17.04 -3.37
N VAL A 13 5.13 16.23 -2.95
CA VAL A 13 5.77 15.24 -3.81
C VAL A 13 4.77 14.20 -4.30
N CYS A 14 3.90 13.72 -3.42
CA CYS A 14 2.85 12.77 -3.78
C CYS A 14 1.83 13.39 -4.76
N GLU A 15 1.42 14.65 -4.55
CA GLU A 15 0.53 15.37 -5.47
C GLU A 15 1.13 15.49 -6.87
N VAL A 16 2.38 15.97 -6.95
CA VAL A 16 3.09 16.10 -8.23
C VAL A 16 3.26 14.75 -8.93
N ALA A 17 3.64 13.70 -8.19
CA ALA A 17 3.75 12.36 -8.73
C ALA A 17 2.40 11.77 -9.18
N ALA A 18 1.31 12.21 -8.55
CA ALA A 18 -0.05 11.79 -8.92
C ALA A 18 -0.62 12.51 -10.15
N GLY A 19 0.05 13.55 -10.65
CA GLY A 19 -0.39 14.35 -11.79
C GLY A 19 -1.12 15.65 -11.39
N GLY A 20 -0.81 16.18 -10.19
CA GLY A 20 -1.30 17.48 -9.70
C GLY A 20 -2.26 17.39 -8.52
N SER A 21 -2.95 16.26 -8.33
CA SER A 21 -3.79 16.05 -7.14
C SER A 21 -3.82 14.59 -6.71
N LEU A 22 -3.91 14.36 -5.42
CA LEU A 22 -4.20 13.03 -4.87
C LEU A 22 -5.68 12.70 -5.02
N LEU A 23 -6.01 11.41 -5.05
CA LEU A 23 -7.40 10.99 -5.02
C LEU A 23 -8.06 11.44 -3.71
N ALA A 24 -9.35 11.78 -3.79
CA ALA A 24 -10.11 12.22 -2.62
C ALA A 24 -10.04 11.18 -1.49
N GLY A 25 -9.81 11.64 -0.27
CA GLY A 25 -9.65 10.78 0.90
C GLY A 25 -8.29 10.10 1.06
N SER A 26 -7.29 10.42 0.20
CA SER A 26 -5.94 9.92 0.37
C SER A 26 -5.25 10.55 1.58
N SER A 27 -4.60 9.72 2.38
CA SER A 27 -3.67 10.10 3.44
C SER A 27 -2.24 9.82 3.02
N VAL A 28 -1.31 10.72 3.36
CA VAL A 28 0.12 10.52 3.11
C VAL A 28 0.78 10.02 4.39
N VAL A 29 1.39 8.84 4.32
CA VAL A 29 2.00 8.15 5.46
C VAL A 29 3.39 7.61 5.12
N GLU A 30 4.32 7.65 6.08
CA GLU A 30 5.61 6.98 5.94
C GLU A 30 5.54 5.61 6.60
N VAL A 31 5.93 4.58 5.86
CA VAL A 31 5.93 3.20 6.35
C VAL A 31 7.17 2.45 5.88
N ARG A 32 7.44 1.33 6.55
CA ARG A 32 8.42 0.36 6.07
C ARG A 32 7.69 -0.85 5.48
N ALA A 33 7.54 -0.89 4.16
CA ALA A 33 6.89 -1.98 3.46
C ALA A 33 7.81 -2.60 2.42
N ARG A 34 7.69 -3.91 2.17
CA ARG A 34 8.53 -4.64 1.20
C ARG A 34 10.04 -4.51 1.46
N GLY A 35 10.44 -4.30 2.73
CA GLY A 35 11.83 -4.05 3.14
C GLY A 35 12.36 -2.66 2.75
N VAL A 36 11.51 -1.74 2.35
CA VAL A 36 11.85 -0.37 1.92
C VAL A 36 11.06 0.64 2.74
N ARG A 37 11.72 1.70 3.21
CA ARG A 37 11.03 2.88 3.75
C ARG A 37 10.48 3.69 2.57
N ALA A 38 9.18 3.93 2.58
CA ALA A 38 8.47 4.65 1.52
C ALA A 38 7.40 5.57 2.10
N VAL A 39 7.11 6.63 1.37
CA VAL A 39 5.93 7.47 1.58
C VAL A 39 4.82 6.89 0.69
N LEU A 40 3.68 6.60 1.28
CA LEU A 40 2.52 6.08 0.58
C LEU A 40 1.39 7.12 0.59
N ALA A 41 0.78 7.34 -0.56
CA ALA A 41 -0.54 7.94 -0.65
C ALA A 41 -1.55 6.80 -0.67
N ALA A 42 -2.38 6.69 0.37
CA ALA A 42 -3.31 5.59 0.58
C ALA A 42 -4.69 6.10 1.01
N ARG A 43 -5.73 5.46 0.49
CA ARG A 43 -7.12 5.67 0.92
C ARG A 43 -7.45 4.66 2.01
N LEU A 44 -7.76 5.16 3.19
CA LEU A 44 -8.08 4.33 4.35
C LEU A 44 -9.57 3.95 4.33
N ASN A 45 -9.88 2.68 4.56
CA ASN A 45 -11.23 2.23 4.86
C ASN A 45 -11.50 2.47 6.35
N THR A 46 -11.91 3.68 6.69
CA THR A 46 -12.11 4.12 8.08
C THR A 46 -13.15 3.27 8.82
N ALA A 47 -14.19 2.82 8.14
CA ALA A 47 -15.22 1.96 8.71
C ALA A 47 -14.65 0.59 9.12
N GLU A 48 -13.84 -0.02 8.25
CA GLU A 48 -13.20 -1.30 8.54
C GLU A 48 -12.12 -1.16 9.63
N ILE A 49 -11.32 -0.08 9.58
CA ILE A 49 -10.31 0.19 10.61
C ILE A 49 -10.99 0.35 11.98
N ALA A 50 -12.06 1.16 12.08
CA ALA A 50 -12.81 1.35 13.31
C ALA A 50 -13.46 0.05 13.81
N ARG A 51 -13.97 -0.79 12.89
CA ARG A 51 -14.49 -2.11 13.25
C ARG A 51 -13.37 -2.98 13.86
N ARG A 52 -12.21 -3.06 13.19
CA ARG A 52 -11.08 -3.86 13.67
C ARG A 52 -10.55 -3.38 15.02
N GLU A 53 -10.44 -2.08 15.22
CA GLU A 53 -10.02 -1.49 16.49
C GLU A 53 -10.99 -1.85 17.63
N ARG A 54 -12.30 -1.73 17.40
CA ARG A 54 -13.35 -2.07 18.38
C ARG A 54 -13.37 -3.56 18.69
N ASP A 55 -13.23 -4.42 17.67
CA ASP A 55 -13.39 -5.87 17.79
C ASP A 55 -12.05 -6.59 18.07
N GLY A 56 -10.92 -5.85 18.16
CA GLY A 56 -9.60 -6.40 18.43
C GLY A 56 -9.03 -7.24 17.28
N VAL A 57 -9.44 -6.96 16.02
CA VAL A 57 -9.07 -7.77 14.85
C VAL A 57 -7.69 -7.39 14.34
N ALA A 58 -6.75 -8.33 14.41
CA ALA A 58 -5.39 -8.15 13.94
C ALA A 58 -5.30 -8.13 12.39
N PRO A 59 -4.22 -7.54 11.81
CA PRO A 59 -3.92 -7.67 10.40
C PRO A 59 -3.78 -9.14 9.97
N LEU A 60 -4.41 -9.53 8.86
CA LEU A 60 -4.34 -10.89 8.33
C LEU A 60 -3.19 -11.01 7.32
N LEU A 61 -2.08 -11.63 7.74
CA LEU A 61 -0.85 -11.73 6.93
C LEU A 61 -0.69 -13.09 6.22
N ASP A 62 -1.75 -13.88 6.13
CA ASP A 62 -1.77 -15.17 5.41
C ASP A 62 -2.38 -14.99 4.02
N GLY A 63 -1.52 -15.00 2.99
CA GLY A 63 -1.95 -14.81 1.59
C GLY A 63 -2.85 -15.94 1.07
N ALA A 64 -2.73 -17.18 1.59
CA ALA A 64 -3.57 -18.29 1.19
C ALA A 64 -4.99 -18.13 1.74
N VAL A 65 -5.12 -17.69 3.00
CA VAL A 65 -6.42 -17.39 3.61
C VAL A 65 -7.08 -16.21 2.90
N LEU A 66 -6.31 -15.15 2.56
CA LEU A 66 -6.81 -14.02 1.79
C LEU A 66 -7.30 -14.43 0.39
N ASP A 67 -6.61 -15.36 -0.27
CA ASP A 67 -7.05 -15.93 -1.56
C ASP A 67 -8.40 -16.63 -1.42
N GLY A 68 -8.57 -17.43 -0.37
CA GLY A 68 -9.85 -18.06 -0.05
C GLY A 68 -10.97 -17.05 0.26
N LEU A 69 -10.67 -16.02 1.07
CA LEU A 69 -11.64 -14.97 1.40
C LEU A 69 -12.08 -14.17 0.17
N MET A 70 -11.21 -13.99 -0.82
CA MET A 70 -11.57 -13.29 -2.05
C MET A 70 -12.62 -13.99 -2.90
N GLN A 71 -12.80 -15.29 -2.74
CA GLN A 71 -13.84 -16.05 -3.44
C GLN A 71 -15.24 -15.82 -2.84
N LEU A 72 -15.30 -15.22 -1.63
CA LEU A 72 -16.56 -14.92 -0.95
C LEU A 72 -16.91 -13.43 -1.12
N PRO A 73 -18.16 -13.07 -1.43
CA PRO A 73 -18.62 -11.68 -1.36
C PRO A 73 -18.60 -11.20 0.10
N ALA A 74 -18.25 -9.92 0.32
CA ALA A 74 -18.22 -9.35 1.66
C ALA A 74 -19.63 -9.21 2.24
N GLY A 75 -19.84 -9.69 3.46
CA GLY A 75 -21.09 -9.56 4.20
C GLY A 75 -22.25 -10.38 3.67
N VAL A 76 -22.06 -11.21 2.64
CA VAL A 76 -23.12 -12.03 2.04
C VAL A 76 -22.94 -13.49 2.48
N PRO A 77 -23.97 -14.15 3.01
CA PRO A 77 -23.91 -15.58 3.33
C PRO A 77 -23.72 -16.43 2.07
N VAL A 78 -22.79 -17.37 2.13
CA VAL A 78 -22.51 -18.34 1.07
C VAL A 78 -22.53 -19.73 1.70
N SER A 79 -23.23 -20.70 1.06
CA SER A 79 -23.25 -22.08 1.53
C SER A 79 -21.86 -22.70 1.45
N ALA A 80 -21.37 -23.32 2.53
CA ALA A 80 -20.09 -24.01 2.54
C ALA A 80 -20.09 -25.22 1.58
N SER A 81 -21.25 -25.83 1.34
CA SER A 81 -21.41 -26.92 0.39
C SER A 81 -21.23 -26.48 -1.07
N SER A 82 -21.44 -25.20 -1.39
CA SER A 82 -21.20 -24.65 -2.73
C SER A 82 -19.73 -24.43 -3.07
N LEU A 83 -18.84 -24.41 -2.06
CA LEU A 83 -17.42 -24.19 -2.25
C LEU A 83 -16.70 -25.46 -2.72
N SER A 84 -15.73 -25.29 -3.61
CA SER A 84 -14.82 -26.36 -4.00
C SER A 84 -13.98 -26.89 -2.81
N PRO A 85 -13.44 -28.12 -2.88
CA PRO A 85 -12.55 -28.66 -1.84
C PRO A 85 -11.33 -27.73 -1.58
N ARG A 86 -10.78 -27.10 -2.62
CA ARG A 86 -9.66 -26.17 -2.52
C ARG A 86 -10.04 -24.92 -1.73
N GLU A 87 -11.17 -24.30 -2.02
CA GLU A 87 -11.64 -23.09 -1.30
C GLU A 87 -11.90 -23.40 0.16
N ARG A 88 -12.55 -24.53 0.47
CA ARG A 88 -12.74 -24.99 1.85
C ARG A 88 -11.42 -25.18 2.58
N LEU A 89 -10.40 -25.74 1.90
CA LEU A 89 -9.07 -25.92 2.47
C LEU A 89 -8.41 -24.58 2.80
N LEU A 90 -8.44 -23.61 1.89
CA LEU A 90 -7.89 -22.25 2.11
C LEU A 90 -8.56 -21.54 3.29
N LEU A 91 -9.86 -21.72 3.44
CA LEU A 91 -10.64 -21.09 4.50
C LEU A 91 -10.57 -21.83 5.84
N ARG A 92 -10.02 -23.05 5.89
CA ARG A 92 -10.03 -23.91 7.10
C ARG A 92 -9.43 -23.22 8.33
N HIS A 93 -8.34 -22.48 8.13
CA HIS A 93 -7.61 -21.78 9.19
C HIS A 93 -7.93 -20.28 9.26
N CYS A 94 -8.99 -19.85 8.55
CA CYS A 94 -9.40 -18.44 8.59
C CYS A 94 -9.91 -18.08 10.00
N PRO A 95 -9.41 -16.99 10.60
CA PRO A 95 -9.88 -16.52 11.91
C PRO A 95 -11.39 -16.25 11.93
N ALA A 96 -12.02 -16.45 13.09
CA ALA A 96 -13.47 -16.27 13.23
C ALA A 96 -13.93 -14.82 13.04
N ASP A 97 -13.08 -13.85 13.39
CA ASP A 97 -13.29 -12.41 13.17
C ASP A 97 -13.19 -11.98 11.69
N ALA A 98 -12.57 -12.80 10.85
CA ALA A 98 -12.48 -12.60 9.41
C ALA A 98 -13.58 -13.36 8.63
N LEU A 99 -13.98 -14.54 9.12
CA LEU A 99 -14.97 -15.41 8.50
C LEU A 99 -15.90 -16.01 9.56
N GLU A 100 -17.12 -15.52 9.61
CA GLU A 100 -18.18 -16.08 10.44
C GLU A 100 -18.69 -17.40 9.82
N ARG A 101 -18.92 -18.39 10.71
CA ARG A 101 -19.45 -19.71 10.34
C ARG A 101 -20.69 -20.02 11.16
N SER A 102 -21.79 -20.32 10.50
CA SER A 102 -23.02 -20.76 11.13
C SER A 102 -23.62 -21.89 10.30
N ASP A 103 -23.69 -23.10 10.86
CA ASP A 103 -24.12 -24.31 10.16
C ASP A 103 -23.40 -24.49 8.81
N ASP A 104 -24.15 -24.46 7.69
CA ASP A 104 -23.60 -24.52 6.32
C ASP A 104 -23.34 -23.12 5.73
N GLN A 105 -23.43 -22.02 6.50
CA GLN A 105 -23.25 -20.66 6.00
C GLN A 105 -21.90 -20.07 6.40
N LEU A 106 -21.24 -19.43 5.42
CA LEU A 106 -20.00 -18.70 5.59
C LEU A 106 -20.24 -17.23 5.22
N VAL A 107 -19.87 -16.30 6.11
CA VAL A 107 -19.98 -14.87 5.86
C VAL A 107 -18.61 -14.21 6.02
N ARG A 108 -18.07 -13.69 4.93
CA ARG A 108 -16.82 -12.90 4.99
C ARG A 108 -17.06 -11.59 5.70
N ARG A 109 -16.45 -11.40 6.87
CA ARG A 109 -16.49 -10.16 7.65
C ARG A 109 -15.32 -9.23 7.34
N LEU A 110 -14.16 -9.82 6.99
CA LEU A 110 -12.95 -9.05 6.70
C LEU A 110 -13.04 -8.39 5.33
N VAL A 111 -12.74 -7.09 5.28
CA VAL A 111 -12.55 -6.34 4.05
C VAL A 111 -11.18 -5.67 4.05
N ARG A 112 -10.75 -5.17 2.89
CA ARG A 112 -9.44 -4.52 2.76
C ARG A 112 -9.40 -3.24 3.61
N PRO A 113 -8.37 -3.05 4.47
CA PRO A 113 -8.29 -1.90 5.38
C PRO A 113 -7.89 -0.60 4.69
N LEU A 114 -7.22 -0.69 3.55
CA LEU A 114 -6.76 0.47 2.76
C LEU A 114 -6.44 0.09 1.32
N GLU A 115 -6.36 1.10 0.46
CA GLU A 115 -5.84 0.99 -0.90
C GLU A 115 -4.65 1.95 -1.07
N VAL A 116 -3.54 1.46 -1.63
CA VAL A 116 -2.35 2.28 -1.91
C VAL A 116 -2.40 2.73 -3.36
N ASP A 117 -2.49 4.02 -3.60
CA ASP A 117 -2.55 4.61 -4.94
C ASP A 117 -1.17 4.93 -5.49
N LEU A 118 -0.25 5.34 -4.60
CA LEU A 118 1.10 5.75 -4.95
C LEU A 118 2.09 5.37 -3.84
N ALA A 119 3.26 4.88 -4.25
CA ALA A 119 4.41 4.66 -3.38
C ALA A 119 5.58 5.51 -3.85
N VAL A 120 6.17 6.29 -2.94
CA VAL A 120 7.29 7.18 -3.20
C VAL A 120 8.50 6.76 -2.38
N VAL A 121 9.60 6.44 -3.06
CA VAL A 121 10.85 6.03 -2.41
C VAL A 121 11.85 7.17 -2.48
N ARG A 122 12.20 7.73 -1.31
CA ARG A 122 13.18 8.81 -1.21
C ARG A 122 14.60 8.31 -1.48
N SER A 123 15.38 9.09 -2.23
CA SER A 123 16.79 8.84 -2.50
C SER A 123 17.58 10.15 -2.58
N PRO A 124 18.69 10.29 -1.80
CA PRO A 124 19.51 11.49 -1.85
C PRO A 124 20.39 11.56 -3.11
N ARG A 125 20.46 10.49 -3.88
CA ARG A 125 21.29 10.39 -5.10
C ARG A 125 20.53 9.71 -6.22
N PRO A 126 20.76 10.10 -7.48
CA PRO A 126 20.19 9.44 -8.65
C PRO A 126 20.93 8.13 -8.95
N VAL A 127 20.65 7.08 -8.16
CA VAL A 127 21.28 5.78 -8.27
C VAL A 127 20.28 4.70 -8.70
N ARG A 128 20.70 3.75 -9.51
CA ARG A 128 19.87 2.62 -9.98
C ARG A 128 19.22 1.85 -8.83
N GLY A 129 19.87 1.75 -7.68
CA GLY A 129 19.30 1.16 -6.47
C GLY A 129 18.00 1.83 -5.99
N ALA A 130 17.78 3.12 -6.32
CA ALA A 130 16.52 3.80 -6.04
C ALA A 130 15.38 3.24 -6.90
N LEU A 131 15.63 3.01 -8.20
CA LEU A 131 14.67 2.39 -9.11
C LEU A 131 14.31 0.97 -8.67
N VAL A 132 15.31 0.17 -8.28
CA VAL A 132 15.09 -1.19 -7.78
C VAL A 132 14.19 -1.18 -6.53
N ARG A 133 14.43 -0.24 -5.60
CA ARG A 133 13.59 -0.11 -4.39
C ARG A 133 12.17 0.34 -4.75
N ALA A 134 12.01 1.33 -5.63
CA ALA A 134 10.71 1.80 -6.08
C ALA A 134 9.95 0.70 -6.85
N GLY A 135 10.64 -0.05 -7.69
CA GLY A 135 10.07 -1.17 -8.47
C GLY A 135 9.42 -2.26 -7.61
N ARG A 136 9.80 -2.41 -6.32
CA ARG A 136 9.16 -3.37 -5.40
C ARG A 136 7.68 -3.06 -5.14
N PHE A 137 7.26 -1.83 -5.37
CA PHE A 137 5.87 -1.39 -5.22
C PHE A 137 5.09 -1.41 -6.53
N GLY A 138 5.76 -1.45 -7.69
CA GLY A 138 5.14 -1.30 -9.01
C GLY A 138 4.05 -2.33 -9.35
N ALA A 139 4.03 -3.49 -8.65
CA ALA A 139 2.96 -4.47 -8.78
C ALA A 139 1.68 -4.08 -8.00
N TYR A 140 1.76 -3.17 -7.04
CA TYR A 140 0.69 -2.87 -6.08
C TYR A 140 0.16 -1.45 -6.20
N ALA A 141 1.02 -0.49 -6.58
CA ALA A 141 0.71 0.92 -6.65
C ALA A 141 1.54 1.59 -7.75
N ARG A 142 1.12 2.78 -8.21
CA ARG A 142 2.02 3.65 -8.98
C ARG A 142 3.26 3.89 -8.13
N SER A 143 4.43 3.93 -8.77
CA SER A 143 5.67 3.96 -8.02
C SER A 143 6.61 5.04 -8.52
N THR A 144 7.20 5.81 -7.60
CA THR A 144 7.99 7.00 -7.90
C THR A 144 9.25 7.03 -7.04
N VAL A 145 10.34 7.51 -7.61
CA VAL A 145 11.56 7.88 -6.88
C VAL A 145 11.50 9.38 -6.59
N TRP A 146 11.69 9.74 -5.34
CA TRP A 146 11.87 11.13 -4.90
C TRP A 146 13.36 11.41 -4.71
N LEU A 147 13.91 12.27 -5.59
CA LEU A 147 15.28 12.78 -5.50
C LEU A 147 15.31 14.06 -4.65
N ASP A 148 15.91 13.99 -3.47
CA ASP A 148 16.05 15.12 -2.53
C ASP A 148 17.46 15.74 -2.50
N GLY A 149 18.32 15.27 -3.37
CA GLY A 149 19.70 15.72 -3.53
C GLY A 149 20.00 16.34 -4.91
N PRO A 150 21.28 16.59 -5.20
CA PRO A 150 21.72 17.09 -6.51
C PRO A 150 21.32 16.13 -7.63
N VAL A 151 20.77 16.68 -8.73
CA VAL A 151 20.26 15.90 -9.87
C VAL A 151 21.28 15.82 -11.04
N ARG A 152 22.54 16.20 -10.84
CA ARG A 152 23.55 16.05 -11.90
C ARG A 152 23.67 14.57 -12.31
N GLY A 153 23.58 14.29 -13.61
CA GLY A 153 23.63 12.94 -14.14
C GLY A 153 22.36 12.12 -13.89
N SER A 154 21.21 12.78 -13.64
CA SER A 154 19.93 12.07 -13.44
C SER A 154 19.23 11.67 -14.74
N GLU A 155 19.69 12.17 -15.92
CA GLU A 155 19.06 11.95 -17.20
C GLU A 155 18.92 10.46 -17.51
N LEU A 156 20.00 9.70 -17.32
CA LEU A 156 19.98 8.24 -17.51
C LEU A 156 19.01 7.55 -16.56
N LEU A 157 18.95 7.96 -15.29
CA LEU A 157 18.00 7.42 -14.31
C LEU A 157 16.57 7.74 -14.71
N VAL A 158 16.29 8.95 -15.17
CA VAL A 158 14.95 9.37 -15.64
C VAL A 158 14.52 8.55 -16.85
N MET A 159 15.43 8.34 -17.81
CA MET A 159 15.16 7.48 -18.97
C MET A 159 14.89 6.03 -18.57
N GLU A 160 15.71 5.46 -17.67
CA GLU A 160 15.55 4.10 -17.17
C GLU A 160 14.24 3.97 -16.38
N ALA A 161 13.89 4.95 -15.55
CA ALA A 161 12.63 4.99 -14.81
C ALA A 161 11.42 4.96 -15.77
N ALA A 162 11.43 5.77 -16.81
CA ALA A 162 10.37 5.82 -17.81
C ALA A 162 10.17 4.47 -18.52
N VAL A 163 11.26 3.74 -18.82
CA VAL A 163 11.19 2.39 -19.40
C VAL A 163 10.47 1.43 -18.45
N TYR A 164 10.77 1.47 -17.15
CA TYR A 164 10.13 0.63 -16.15
C TYR A 164 8.75 1.12 -15.68
N GLY A 165 8.29 2.26 -16.21
CA GLY A 165 7.02 2.87 -15.80
C GLY A 165 7.05 3.46 -14.37
N LEU A 166 8.24 3.78 -13.88
CA LEU A 166 8.44 4.45 -12.60
C LEU A 166 8.45 5.97 -12.77
N GLY A 167 7.86 6.68 -11.80
CA GLY A 167 7.98 8.12 -11.74
C GLY A 167 9.31 8.57 -11.16
N VAL A 168 9.70 9.82 -11.48
CA VAL A 168 10.81 10.51 -10.81
C VAL A 168 10.36 11.93 -10.50
N VAL A 169 10.43 12.31 -9.22
CA VAL A 169 10.18 13.66 -8.75
C VAL A 169 11.44 14.20 -8.09
N ARG A 170 11.83 15.42 -8.44
CA ARG A 170 12.85 16.17 -7.73
C ARG A 170 12.17 17.10 -6.73
N ALA A 171 12.56 17.05 -5.47
CA ALA A 171 12.07 17.98 -4.46
C ALA A 171 13.06 18.12 -3.32
N ARG A 172 13.29 19.35 -2.90
CA ARG A 172 14.04 19.71 -1.70
C ARG A 172 13.18 20.56 -0.78
N VAL A 173 13.57 20.61 0.47
CA VAL A 173 12.92 21.49 1.44
C VAL A 173 13.03 22.94 0.95
N GLY A 174 11.90 23.64 0.90
CA GLY A 174 11.83 25.04 0.41
C GLY A 174 11.73 25.19 -1.12
N GLU A 175 11.85 24.10 -1.91
CA GLU A 175 11.67 24.13 -3.35
C GLU A 175 10.30 23.56 -3.77
N THR A 176 9.80 24.02 -4.91
CA THR A 176 8.62 23.40 -5.55
C THR A 176 9.02 22.06 -6.16
N PRO A 177 8.30 20.96 -5.87
CA PRO A 177 8.56 19.68 -6.50
C PRO A 177 8.42 19.73 -8.02
N GLU A 178 9.32 19.06 -8.72
CA GLU A 178 9.33 18.97 -10.18
C GLU A 178 9.20 17.50 -10.63
N LEU A 179 8.25 17.23 -11.53
CA LEU A 179 8.06 15.92 -12.14
C LEU A 179 9.02 15.76 -13.31
N LEU A 180 9.99 14.85 -13.20
CA LEU A 180 10.95 14.53 -14.25
C LEU A 180 10.48 13.35 -15.11
N ALA A 181 9.76 12.39 -14.53
CA ALA A 181 9.09 11.31 -15.24
C ALA A 181 7.78 10.95 -14.52
N ALA A 182 6.71 10.77 -15.27
CA ALA A 182 5.42 10.35 -14.71
C ALA A 182 5.37 8.84 -14.47
N PRO A 183 4.86 8.38 -13.32
CA PRO A 183 4.64 6.96 -13.09
C PRO A 183 3.48 6.45 -13.96
N ARG A 184 3.62 5.25 -14.52
CA ARG A 184 2.50 4.57 -15.18
C ARG A 184 1.51 4.07 -14.13
N SER A 185 0.25 3.95 -14.52
CA SER A 185 -0.76 3.35 -13.64
C SER A 185 -0.38 1.92 -13.28
N ALA A 186 -0.40 1.60 -12.00
CA ALA A 186 -0.32 0.22 -11.52
C ALA A 186 -1.66 -0.46 -11.88
N SER A 187 -1.65 -1.31 -12.89
CA SER A 187 -2.92 -1.64 -13.54
C SER A 187 -3.54 -2.97 -13.15
N ARG A 188 -2.91 -3.84 -12.34
CA ARG A 188 -3.37 -5.23 -12.39
C ARG A 188 -3.55 -5.97 -11.04
N PHE A 189 -3.12 -5.45 -9.93
CA PHE A 189 -3.14 -6.22 -8.67
C PHE A 189 -4.11 -5.71 -7.60
N GLY A 190 -4.92 -4.71 -7.92
CA GLY A 190 -5.92 -4.18 -6.99
C GLY A 190 -6.90 -5.22 -6.44
N HIS A 191 -7.24 -6.25 -7.26
CA HIS A 191 -8.20 -7.28 -6.90
C HIS A 191 -7.56 -8.68 -6.80
N THR A 192 -6.37 -8.79 -6.23
CA THR A 192 -5.68 -10.05 -6.00
C THR A 192 -5.38 -10.26 -4.51
N ALA A 193 -5.22 -11.52 -4.10
CA ALA A 193 -4.78 -11.86 -2.74
C ALA A 193 -3.43 -11.21 -2.40
N ALA A 194 -2.51 -11.12 -3.36
CA ALA A 194 -1.22 -10.44 -3.19
C ALA A 194 -1.38 -8.93 -2.94
N GLY A 195 -2.32 -8.28 -3.64
CA GLY A 195 -2.65 -6.86 -3.40
C GLY A 195 -3.32 -6.64 -2.05
N TRP A 196 -4.20 -7.58 -1.62
CA TRP A 196 -4.80 -7.51 -0.29
C TRP A 196 -3.75 -7.76 0.79
N LEU A 197 -2.88 -8.75 0.64
CA LEU A 197 -1.77 -9.00 1.56
C LEU A 197 -0.86 -7.77 1.71
N PHE A 198 -0.57 -7.08 0.61
CA PHE A 198 0.19 -5.83 0.67
C PHE A 198 -0.54 -4.76 1.49
N ALA A 199 -1.85 -4.60 1.33
CA ALA A 199 -2.66 -3.68 2.13
C ALA A 199 -2.65 -4.05 3.62
N GLU A 200 -2.73 -5.35 3.95
CA GLU A 200 -2.62 -5.84 5.33
C GLU A 200 -1.23 -5.58 5.94
N GLN A 201 -0.16 -5.76 5.16
CA GLN A 201 1.21 -5.45 5.59
C GLN A 201 1.39 -3.95 5.89
N VAL A 202 0.86 -3.08 5.03
CA VAL A 202 0.87 -1.62 5.26
C VAL A 202 0.04 -1.27 6.50
N TYR A 203 -1.13 -1.87 6.66
CA TYR A 203 -1.98 -1.66 7.83
C TYR A 203 -1.28 -2.10 9.13
N ALA A 204 -0.62 -3.26 9.14
CA ALA A 204 0.15 -3.75 10.29
C ALA A 204 1.25 -2.76 10.70
N GLU A 205 1.97 -2.19 9.73
CA GLU A 205 3.02 -1.20 9.99
C GLU A 205 2.45 0.10 10.56
N LEU A 206 1.30 0.56 10.04
CA LEU A 206 0.61 1.75 10.58
C LEU A 206 0.14 1.55 12.02
N MET A 207 -0.41 0.38 12.35
CA MET A 207 -0.83 0.05 13.71
C MET A 207 0.36 -0.01 14.67
N SER A 208 1.47 -0.63 14.24
CA SER A 208 2.72 -0.70 15.03
C SER A 208 3.30 0.69 15.28
N SER A 209 3.26 1.57 14.28
CA SER A 209 3.76 2.94 14.40
C SER A 209 2.91 3.80 15.33
N ARG A 210 1.58 3.61 15.34
CA ARG A 210 0.66 4.28 16.29
C ARG A 210 0.88 3.82 17.73
N ALA A 211 1.14 2.52 17.94
CA ALA A 211 1.40 1.97 19.27
C ALA A 211 2.70 2.50 19.91
N LEU A 212 3.63 3.06 19.10
CA LEU A 212 4.87 3.67 19.56
C LEU A 212 4.73 5.17 19.90
N LEU A 213 3.58 5.79 19.59
CA LEU A 213 3.31 7.18 19.97
C LEU A 213 2.64 7.18 21.37
N PRO A 214 3.16 7.98 22.34
CA PRO A 214 2.50 8.10 23.64
C PRO A 214 1.08 8.63 23.41
N THR A 215 0.10 7.96 24.01
CA THR A 215 -1.28 8.44 24.14
C THR A 215 -1.24 9.75 24.91
N SER A 216 -1.56 10.87 24.26
CA SER A 216 -1.69 12.19 24.86
C SER A 216 -2.93 12.25 25.73
#